data_b2bfe7bc84095c759f48065c2ce77d63
#
_entry.id   b2bfe7bc84095c759f48065c2ce77d63
#
_cell.length_a   1.000
_cell.length_b   1.000
_cell.length_c   1.000
_cell.angle_alpha   90.00
_cell.angle_beta   90.00
_cell.angle_gamma   90.00
#
_symmetry.space_group_name_H-M   'P 1'
#
loop_
_entity.id
_entity.type
_entity.pdbx_description
1 polymer ?
#
loop_
_entity_poly.entity_id
_entity_poly.type
_entity_poly.pdbx_seq_one_letter_code
_entity_poly.pdbx_strand_id
1 'polypeptide(L)'
;MWSLIGMGAVAAMGAGLLARSSYERSCLVTDEFEICSPKLKNEYTFAFLSDLHDNCFGENQKRLLDAIDQAKPNAVLIGGDMMVAKGRGDLEVSLDLLRSLTARYPVYYGNGNHENRMNRERDVYGDRYDSYVEELKKMGVVYLPDTSVDIYPDIRISGVDLEERFYKKFSRAQMEKGYLEKRLGKAHTEKFQILLAHSPLFLDAYAAWGADLVLSGHFHGGTIRIPGLGGLMTPQFQFFKDCCGGLLKEHHTSMIVSRGLGTHSINIRLNNKPELVVIHLNADKHSPASSARSTKRRVRGMLMSVGVESSH
;
A
#
# COMPACT_ATOMS: atom_id res chain seq x y z
N MET A 1 -41.96 -22.36 -13.14
CA MET A 1 -41.46 -21.46 -14.21
C MET A 1 -40.80 -20.21 -13.61
N TRP A 2 -41.44 -19.48 -12.70
CA TRP A 2 -40.87 -18.26 -12.05
C TRP A 2 -39.59 -18.53 -11.26
N SER A 3 -39.42 -19.67 -10.60
CA SER A 3 -38.20 -20.04 -9.86
C SER A 3 -36.98 -20.29 -10.75
N LEU A 4 -37.19 -20.89 -11.93
CA LEU A 4 -36.08 -21.12 -12.91
C LEU A 4 -35.63 -19.84 -13.56
N ILE A 5 -36.55 -18.92 -13.87
CA ILE A 5 -36.21 -17.57 -14.39
C ILE A 5 -35.45 -16.78 -13.35
N GLY A 6 -35.89 -16.79 -12.07
CA GLY A 6 -35.22 -16.16 -10.97
C GLY A 6 -33.80 -16.70 -10.72
N MET A 7 -33.62 -18.00 -10.75
CA MET A 7 -32.30 -18.65 -10.63
C MET A 7 -31.37 -18.28 -11.81
N GLY A 8 -31.90 -18.25 -13.03
CA GLY A 8 -31.14 -17.81 -14.21
C GLY A 8 -30.68 -16.36 -14.10
N ALA A 9 -31.55 -15.47 -13.64
CA ALA A 9 -31.19 -14.04 -13.44
C ALA A 9 -30.12 -13.86 -12.36
N VAL A 10 -30.21 -14.58 -11.25
CA VAL A 10 -29.18 -14.55 -10.17
C VAL A 10 -27.85 -15.07 -10.68
N ALA A 11 -27.85 -16.19 -11.44
CA ALA A 11 -26.64 -16.76 -12.00
C ALA A 11 -25.98 -15.79 -13.01
N ALA A 12 -26.76 -15.16 -13.90
CA ALA A 12 -26.27 -14.19 -14.87
C ALA A 12 -25.68 -12.95 -14.17
N MET A 13 -26.33 -12.44 -13.12
CA MET A 13 -25.82 -11.35 -12.32
C MET A 13 -24.51 -11.71 -11.63
N GLY A 14 -24.42 -12.90 -11.03
CA GLY A 14 -23.19 -13.41 -10.41
C GLY A 14 -22.03 -13.51 -11.40
N ALA A 15 -22.29 -14.06 -12.60
CA ALA A 15 -21.30 -14.12 -13.68
C ALA A 15 -20.83 -12.73 -14.12
N GLY A 16 -21.75 -11.77 -14.25
CA GLY A 16 -21.45 -10.38 -14.58
C GLY A 16 -20.57 -9.70 -13.53
N LEU A 17 -20.83 -9.93 -12.24
CA LEU A 17 -20.02 -9.41 -11.14
C LEU A 17 -18.61 -10.03 -11.12
N LEU A 18 -18.48 -11.33 -11.40
CA LEU A 18 -17.19 -12.00 -11.50
C LEU A 18 -16.37 -11.50 -12.70
N ALA A 19 -17.01 -11.32 -13.86
CA ALA A 19 -16.37 -10.74 -15.04
C ALA A 19 -15.91 -9.31 -14.77
N ARG A 20 -16.75 -8.48 -14.11
CA ARG A 20 -16.42 -7.15 -13.67
C ARG A 20 -15.23 -7.14 -12.70
N SER A 21 -15.23 -8.03 -11.72
CA SER A 21 -14.15 -8.19 -10.77
C SER A 21 -12.84 -8.56 -11.46
N SER A 22 -12.88 -9.49 -12.42
CA SER A 22 -11.70 -9.88 -13.21
C SER A 22 -11.13 -8.70 -14.00
N TYR A 23 -11.99 -7.93 -14.66
CA TYR A 23 -11.60 -6.70 -15.33
C TYR A 23 -10.97 -5.67 -14.39
N GLU A 24 -11.59 -5.39 -13.24
CA GLU A 24 -11.08 -4.40 -12.30
C GLU A 24 -9.72 -4.79 -11.71
N ARG A 25 -9.47 -6.07 -11.47
CA ARG A 25 -8.17 -6.58 -11.01
C ARG A 25 -7.04 -6.36 -12.03
N SER A 26 -7.35 -6.33 -13.31
CA SER A 26 -6.36 -6.04 -14.36
C SER A 26 -6.13 -4.55 -14.57
N CYS A 27 -7.00 -3.69 -14.04
CA CYS A 27 -6.84 -2.24 -14.13
C CYS A 27 -5.74 -1.76 -13.18
N LEU A 28 -5.09 -0.66 -13.54
CA LEU A 28 -4.21 0.11 -12.65
C LEU A 28 -4.67 1.56 -12.70
N VAL A 29 -4.82 2.18 -11.54
CA VAL A 29 -5.09 3.62 -11.44
C VAL A 29 -4.00 4.28 -10.62
N THR A 30 -3.77 5.57 -10.85
CA THR A 30 -2.87 6.39 -10.03
C THR A 30 -3.71 7.36 -9.21
N ASP A 31 -3.56 7.29 -7.89
CA ASP A 31 -4.15 8.25 -6.97
C ASP A 31 -3.04 9.15 -6.41
N GLU A 32 -3.23 10.47 -6.50
CA GLU A 32 -2.25 11.47 -6.08
C GLU A 32 -2.70 12.16 -4.80
N PHE A 33 -1.78 12.34 -3.87
CA PHE A 33 -2.00 13.02 -2.59
C PHE A 33 -0.98 14.12 -2.40
N GLU A 34 -1.43 15.26 -1.90
CA GLU A 34 -0.58 16.40 -1.57
C GLU A 34 -0.54 16.60 -0.06
N ILE A 35 0.67 16.67 0.50
CA ILE A 35 0.93 16.90 1.91
C ILE A 35 1.85 18.09 2.05
N CYS A 36 1.42 19.11 2.79
CA CYS A 36 2.22 20.29 3.09
C CYS A 36 2.71 20.24 4.54
N SER A 37 3.96 20.64 4.77
CA SER A 37 4.51 20.72 6.12
C SER A 37 5.57 21.82 6.21
N PRO A 38 5.59 22.59 7.32
CA PRO A 38 6.64 23.57 7.58
C PRO A 38 8.02 22.94 7.87
N LYS A 39 8.09 21.63 8.12
CA LYS A 39 9.35 20.89 8.31
C LYS A 39 10.07 20.64 6.99
N LEU A 40 9.35 20.65 5.86
CA LEU A 40 9.90 20.41 4.54
C LEU A 40 10.57 21.69 4.00
N LYS A 41 11.75 21.53 3.41
CA LYS A 41 12.54 22.62 2.81
C LYS A 41 12.45 22.64 1.29
N ASN A 42 12.14 21.50 0.70
CA ASN A 42 12.01 21.32 -0.74
C ASN A 42 10.70 20.58 -1.07
N GLU A 43 10.41 20.47 -2.36
CA GLU A 43 9.32 19.66 -2.90
C GLU A 43 9.86 18.27 -3.24
N TYR A 44 9.12 17.24 -2.86
CA TYR A 44 9.47 15.85 -3.13
C TYR A 44 8.27 15.09 -3.66
N THR A 45 8.51 14.16 -4.56
CA THR A 45 7.50 13.23 -5.06
C THR A 45 7.92 11.81 -4.74
N PHE A 46 7.03 11.03 -4.13
CA PHE A 46 7.25 9.62 -3.85
C PHE A 46 6.19 8.75 -4.53
N ALA A 47 6.60 7.61 -5.07
CA ALA A 47 5.69 6.55 -5.46
C ALA A 47 5.59 5.55 -4.30
N PHE A 48 4.38 5.22 -3.86
CA PHE A 48 4.15 4.25 -2.80
C PHE A 48 3.41 3.03 -3.33
N LEU A 49 4.01 1.86 -3.12
CA LEU A 49 3.51 0.54 -3.53
C LEU A 49 3.27 -0.30 -2.29
N SER A 50 2.16 -1.03 -2.27
CA SER A 50 1.85 -1.99 -1.22
C SER A 50 0.99 -3.13 -1.76
N ASP A 51 1.04 -4.29 -1.10
CA ASP A 51 0.13 -5.40 -1.37
C ASP A 51 0.14 -5.83 -2.85
N LEU A 52 1.32 -6.06 -3.42
CA LEU A 52 1.44 -6.56 -4.79
C LEU A 52 0.90 -7.99 -4.93
N HIS A 53 1.20 -8.86 -3.93
CA HIS A 53 0.75 -10.25 -3.86
C HIS A 53 0.91 -10.98 -5.20
N ASP A 54 2.11 -10.91 -5.76
CA ASP A 54 2.50 -11.54 -7.02
C ASP A 54 1.64 -11.13 -8.24
N ASN A 55 0.89 -10.02 -8.13
CA ASN A 55 0.10 -9.50 -9.25
C ASN A 55 1.00 -8.88 -10.32
N CYS A 56 0.58 -9.01 -11.59
CA CYS A 56 1.31 -8.50 -12.75
C CYS A 56 0.47 -7.48 -13.54
N PHE A 57 1.10 -6.35 -13.88
CA PHE A 57 0.50 -5.30 -14.70
C PHE A 57 1.14 -5.26 -16.09
N GLY A 58 0.80 -6.25 -16.91
CA GLY A 58 1.42 -6.49 -18.21
C GLY A 58 2.73 -7.27 -18.10
N GLU A 59 3.35 -7.54 -19.23
CA GLU A 59 4.61 -8.25 -19.29
C GLU A 59 5.70 -7.47 -18.54
N ASN A 60 6.45 -8.15 -17.67
CA ASN A 60 7.51 -7.55 -16.84
C ASN A 60 7.07 -6.29 -16.08
N GLN A 61 5.83 -6.25 -15.60
CA GLN A 61 5.26 -5.13 -14.84
C GLN A 61 5.22 -3.80 -15.64
N LYS A 62 5.28 -3.85 -16.97
CA LYS A 62 5.47 -2.68 -17.82
C LYS A 62 4.51 -1.54 -17.50
N ARG A 63 3.21 -1.83 -17.31
CA ARG A 63 2.21 -0.79 -17.06
C ARG A 63 2.41 -0.10 -15.69
N LEU A 64 2.85 -0.85 -14.68
CA LEU A 64 3.15 -0.29 -13.37
C LEU A 64 4.43 0.58 -13.43
N LEU A 65 5.47 0.08 -14.09
CA LEU A 65 6.73 0.82 -14.28
C LEU A 65 6.51 2.10 -15.09
N ASP A 66 5.73 2.04 -16.18
CA ASP A 66 5.39 3.23 -16.99
C ASP A 66 4.63 4.28 -16.15
N ALA A 67 3.71 3.85 -15.27
CA ALA A 67 2.97 4.76 -14.39
C ALA A 67 3.88 5.41 -13.34
N ILE A 68 4.83 4.65 -12.78
CA ILE A 68 5.84 5.18 -11.85
C ILE A 68 6.75 6.19 -12.56
N ASP A 69 7.23 5.85 -13.77
CA ASP A 69 8.09 6.73 -14.56
C ASP A 69 7.38 8.05 -14.96
N GLN A 70 6.07 8.00 -15.20
CA GLN A 70 5.27 9.21 -15.46
C GLN A 70 5.19 10.13 -14.23
N ALA A 71 5.14 9.57 -13.03
CA ALA A 71 5.12 10.35 -11.79
C ALA A 71 6.49 10.99 -11.48
N LYS A 72 7.59 10.51 -12.08
CA LYS A 72 8.98 10.97 -11.87
C LYS A 72 9.34 11.08 -10.40
N PRO A 73 9.18 10.02 -9.60
CA PRO A 73 9.39 10.10 -8.16
C PRO A 73 10.87 10.29 -7.81
N ASN A 74 11.13 10.95 -6.69
CA ASN A 74 12.48 11.05 -6.10
C ASN A 74 12.90 9.70 -5.49
N ALA A 75 11.93 8.89 -5.05
CA ALA A 75 12.14 7.54 -4.53
C ALA A 75 10.85 6.72 -4.58
N VAL A 76 10.99 5.40 -4.48
CA VAL A 76 9.88 4.46 -4.35
C VAL A 76 9.85 3.92 -2.92
N LEU A 77 8.68 3.97 -2.29
CA LEU A 77 8.42 3.48 -0.94
C LEU A 77 7.57 2.22 -1.02
N ILE A 78 7.99 1.16 -0.34
CA ILE A 78 7.29 -0.13 -0.33
C ILE A 78 6.67 -0.34 1.06
N GLY A 79 5.37 -0.55 1.11
CA GLY A 79 4.59 -0.75 2.33
C GLY A 79 4.39 -2.20 2.73
N GLY A 80 5.10 -3.15 2.09
CA GLY A 80 5.02 -4.58 2.39
C GLY A 80 4.01 -5.36 1.57
N ASP A 81 3.93 -6.66 1.87
CA ASP A 81 3.06 -7.65 1.21
C ASP A 81 3.30 -7.69 -0.32
N MET A 82 4.58 -7.67 -0.72
CA MET A 82 4.95 -7.73 -2.14
C MET A 82 4.79 -9.14 -2.71
N MET A 83 4.90 -10.19 -1.89
CA MET A 83 4.65 -11.58 -2.25
C MET A 83 3.53 -12.19 -1.41
N VAL A 84 3.10 -13.40 -1.79
CA VAL A 84 2.17 -14.19 -0.98
C VAL A 84 2.95 -15.27 -0.21
N ALA A 85 3.07 -15.11 1.11
CA ALA A 85 3.57 -16.16 1.99
C ALA A 85 2.49 -17.23 2.21
N LYS A 86 2.34 -18.12 1.23
CA LYS A 86 1.44 -19.29 1.29
C LYS A 86 2.08 -20.46 0.58
N GLY A 87 2.46 -21.47 1.36
CA GLY A 87 3.20 -22.62 0.82
C GLY A 87 4.57 -22.22 0.25
N ARG A 88 4.94 -22.79 -0.88
CA ARG A 88 6.19 -22.46 -1.60
C ARG A 88 5.98 -21.39 -2.67
N GLY A 89 5.24 -20.31 -2.36
CA GLY A 89 4.98 -19.21 -3.28
C GLY A 89 6.25 -18.72 -4.00
N ASP A 90 6.11 -18.23 -5.20
CA ASP A 90 7.19 -17.68 -5.99
C ASP A 90 7.55 -16.28 -5.48
N LEU A 91 8.83 -15.96 -5.34
CA LEU A 91 9.31 -14.63 -4.96
C LEU A 91 9.74 -13.81 -6.19
N GLU A 92 9.84 -14.44 -7.35
CA GLU A 92 10.43 -13.83 -8.55
C GLU A 92 9.63 -12.62 -9.05
N VAL A 93 8.29 -12.67 -9.00
CA VAL A 93 7.46 -11.52 -9.43
C VAL A 93 7.81 -10.26 -8.63
N SER A 94 7.98 -10.41 -7.33
CA SER A 94 8.39 -9.31 -6.43
C SER A 94 9.83 -8.89 -6.71
N LEU A 95 10.76 -9.84 -6.80
CA LEU A 95 12.17 -9.58 -7.04
C LEU A 95 12.42 -8.92 -8.40
N ASP A 96 11.75 -9.34 -9.47
CA ASP A 96 11.87 -8.76 -10.81
C ASP A 96 11.38 -7.31 -10.85
N LEU A 97 10.25 -7.03 -10.17
CA LEU A 97 9.79 -5.65 -10.03
C LEU A 97 10.84 -4.81 -9.28
N LEU A 98 11.37 -5.31 -8.16
CA LEU A 98 12.35 -4.58 -7.36
C LEU A 98 13.67 -4.37 -8.10
N ARG A 99 14.18 -5.34 -8.90
CA ARG A 99 15.32 -5.16 -9.80
C ARG A 99 15.08 -4.02 -10.79
N SER A 100 13.86 -3.97 -11.37
CA SER A 100 13.49 -2.93 -12.33
C SER A 100 13.38 -1.55 -11.68
N LEU A 101 12.92 -1.48 -10.43
CA LEU A 101 12.78 -0.24 -9.67
C LEU A 101 14.14 0.29 -9.21
N THR A 102 14.99 -0.56 -8.64
CA THR A 102 16.32 -0.14 -8.12
C THR A 102 17.28 0.30 -9.22
N ALA A 103 17.07 -0.18 -10.45
CA ALA A 103 17.82 0.32 -11.62
C ALA A 103 17.48 1.78 -11.98
N ARG A 104 16.40 2.36 -11.42
CA ARG A 104 15.87 3.69 -11.78
C ARG A 104 15.77 4.64 -10.59
N TYR A 105 15.44 4.12 -9.41
CA TYR A 105 15.06 4.91 -8.24
C TYR A 105 15.68 4.35 -6.97
N PRO A 106 15.99 5.19 -5.96
CA PRO A 106 16.16 4.72 -4.59
C PRO A 106 14.87 4.03 -4.12
N VAL A 107 15.00 2.85 -3.49
CA VAL A 107 13.87 2.06 -2.99
C VAL A 107 14.02 1.85 -1.49
N TYR A 108 12.95 2.18 -0.74
CA TYR A 108 12.85 2.01 0.72
C TYR A 108 11.72 1.02 1.00
N TYR A 109 12.00 -0.01 1.80
CA TYR A 109 11.12 -1.16 1.95
C TYR A 109 10.80 -1.44 3.43
N GLY A 110 9.50 -1.35 3.78
CA GLY A 110 8.94 -1.81 5.05
C GLY A 110 8.21 -3.13 4.90
N ASN A 111 8.23 -3.98 5.92
CA ASN A 111 7.55 -5.27 5.92
C ASN A 111 6.03 -5.13 5.99
N GLY A 112 5.34 -6.07 5.30
CA GLY A 112 3.96 -6.43 5.58
C GLY A 112 3.85 -7.69 6.43
N ASN A 113 2.63 -8.18 6.57
CA ASN A 113 2.40 -9.41 7.36
C ASN A 113 2.86 -10.68 6.65
N HIS A 114 3.02 -10.67 5.34
CA HIS A 114 3.52 -11.81 4.59
C HIS A 114 5.03 -11.97 4.76
N GLU A 115 5.81 -10.89 4.70
CA GLU A 115 7.24 -10.90 5.01
C GLU A 115 7.47 -11.33 6.46
N ASN A 116 6.73 -10.75 7.42
CA ASN A 116 6.80 -11.11 8.83
C ASN A 116 6.45 -12.59 9.07
N ARG A 117 5.42 -13.12 8.39
CA ARG A 117 5.07 -14.54 8.46
C ARG A 117 6.20 -15.43 8.00
N MET A 118 6.80 -15.12 6.85
CA MET A 118 7.91 -15.89 6.28
C MET A 118 9.11 -15.90 7.21
N ASN A 119 9.37 -14.79 7.90
CA ASN A 119 10.41 -14.71 8.93
C ASN A 119 10.10 -15.55 10.17
N ARG A 120 8.85 -15.60 10.60
CA ARG A 120 8.45 -16.23 11.85
C ARG A 120 8.21 -17.74 11.71
N GLU A 121 7.59 -18.18 10.61
CA GLU A 121 7.19 -19.57 10.38
C GLU A 121 8.31 -20.32 9.63
N ARG A 122 9.52 -20.40 10.25
CA ARG A 122 10.72 -21.00 9.65
C ARG A 122 10.58 -22.49 9.39
N ASP A 123 9.75 -23.19 10.14
CA ASP A 123 9.39 -24.60 9.91
C ASP A 123 8.66 -24.79 8.57
N VAL A 124 7.91 -23.78 8.10
CA VAL A 124 7.20 -23.81 6.82
C VAL A 124 8.06 -23.25 5.67
N TYR A 125 8.75 -22.13 5.92
CA TYR A 125 9.42 -21.36 4.87
C TYR A 125 10.95 -21.55 4.83
N GLY A 126 11.54 -22.20 5.83
CA GLY A 126 12.99 -22.39 5.90
C GLY A 126 13.75 -21.06 5.94
N ASP A 127 14.72 -20.92 5.06
CA ASP A 127 15.61 -19.76 4.91
C ASP A 127 15.12 -18.76 3.83
N ARG A 128 13.91 -18.95 3.28
CA ARG A 128 13.38 -18.11 2.18
C ARG A 128 13.33 -16.63 2.51
N TYR A 129 13.00 -16.29 3.76
CA TYR A 129 13.02 -14.91 4.20
C TYR A 129 14.43 -14.31 4.15
N ASP A 130 15.42 -15.06 4.63
CA ASP A 130 16.80 -14.59 4.62
C ASP A 130 17.33 -14.43 3.20
N SER A 131 17.00 -15.38 2.33
CA SER A 131 17.34 -15.32 0.89
C SER A 131 16.67 -14.11 0.23
N TYR A 132 15.40 -13.83 0.54
CA TYR A 132 14.70 -12.67 0.03
C TYR A 132 15.36 -11.37 0.47
N VAL A 133 15.64 -11.24 1.77
CA VAL A 133 16.29 -10.03 2.33
C VAL A 133 17.72 -9.85 1.78
N GLU A 134 18.43 -10.94 1.54
CA GLU A 134 19.76 -10.89 0.92
C GLU A 134 19.68 -10.34 -0.51
N GLU A 135 18.71 -10.81 -1.32
CA GLU A 135 18.47 -10.28 -2.67
C GLU A 135 18.10 -8.80 -2.64
N LEU A 136 17.21 -8.38 -1.71
CA LEU A 136 16.89 -6.94 -1.53
C LEU A 136 18.15 -6.10 -1.30
N LYS A 137 19.03 -6.55 -0.41
CA LYS A 137 20.30 -5.86 -0.10
C LYS A 137 21.25 -5.83 -1.30
N LYS A 138 21.39 -6.94 -2.05
CA LYS A 138 22.21 -7.01 -3.27
C LYS A 138 21.74 -6.03 -4.33
N MET A 139 20.42 -5.80 -4.43
CA MET A 139 19.83 -4.81 -5.36
C MET A 139 20.00 -3.35 -4.88
N GLY A 140 20.48 -3.13 -3.66
CA GLY A 140 20.58 -1.78 -3.09
C GLY A 140 19.29 -1.24 -2.49
N VAL A 141 18.30 -2.11 -2.21
CA VAL A 141 17.09 -1.72 -1.49
C VAL A 141 17.45 -1.36 -0.05
N VAL A 142 17.00 -0.21 0.42
CA VAL A 142 17.09 0.17 1.84
C VAL A 142 15.96 -0.50 2.59
N TYR A 143 16.28 -1.64 3.21
CA TYR A 143 15.33 -2.47 3.93
C TYR A 143 15.22 -2.02 5.38
N LEU A 144 13.99 -1.76 5.87
CA LEU A 144 13.69 -1.05 7.10
C LEU A 144 12.88 -1.90 8.13
N PRO A 145 13.36 -3.07 8.56
CA PRO A 145 12.71 -3.82 9.64
C PRO A 145 13.04 -3.18 10.99
N ASP A 146 12.10 -2.49 11.60
CA ASP A 146 12.27 -1.76 12.87
C ASP A 146 13.49 -0.81 12.88
N THR A 147 13.69 -0.12 11.76
CA THR A 147 14.82 0.80 11.59
C THR A 147 14.40 2.08 10.91
N SER A 148 15.29 3.08 10.95
CA SER A 148 15.05 4.40 10.38
C SER A 148 16.28 4.88 9.61
N VAL A 149 16.05 5.68 8.57
CA VAL A 149 17.09 6.29 7.74
C VAL A 149 16.73 7.74 7.40
N ASP A 150 17.71 8.62 7.42
CA ASP A 150 17.59 9.97 6.88
C ASP A 150 17.83 9.92 5.37
N ILE A 151 16.80 10.29 4.58
CA ILE A 151 16.88 10.23 3.12
C ILE A 151 17.18 11.59 2.52
N TYR A 152 16.76 12.65 3.19
CA TYR A 152 17.06 14.04 2.90
C TYR A 152 17.35 14.79 4.20
N PRO A 153 17.94 15.99 4.16
CA PRO A 153 18.24 16.76 5.37
C PRO A 153 17.01 16.99 6.26
N ASP A 154 15.83 17.06 5.65
CA ASP A 154 14.55 17.37 6.26
C ASP A 154 13.58 16.18 6.32
N ILE A 155 13.93 14.99 5.79
CA ILE A 155 13.06 13.82 5.76
C ILE A 155 13.76 12.59 6.37
N ARG A 156 13.05 11.92 7.26
CA ARG A 156 13.41 10.61 7.82
C ARG A 156 12.33 9.59 7.51
N ILE A 157 12.72 8.41 7.06
CA ILE A 157 11.80 7.27 6.87
C ILE A 157 12.10 6.22 7.94
N SER A 158 11.03 5.71 8.55
CA SER A 158 11.07 4.62 9.51
C SER A 158 10.16 3.48 9.02
N GLY A 159 10.59 2.24 9.15
CA GLY A 159 9.76 1.07 8.91
C GLY A 159 9.54 0.31 10.20
N VAL A 160 8.28 0.02 10.57
CA VAL A 160 7.95 -0.80 11.72
C VAL A 160 7.43 -2.17 11.28
N ASP A 161 8.06 -3.24 11.80
CA ASP A 161 7.64 -4.63 11.57
C ASP A 161 6.66 -5.06 12.66
N LEU A 162 5.37 -4.96 12.36
CA LEU A 162 4.30 -5.20 13.32
C LEU A 162 4.15 -6.68 13.64
N GLU A 163 3.94 -7.01 14.91
CA GLU A 163 3.73 -8.37 15.38
C GLU A 163 2.45 -8.99 14.83
N GLU A 164 2.45 -10.33 14.69
CA GLU A 164 1.30 -11.11 14.20
C GLU A 164 -0.02 -10.78 14.90
N ARG A 165 0.01 -10.50 16.21
CA ARG A 165 -1.19 -10.20 17.00
C ARG A 165 -2.01 -9.04 16.45
N PHE A 166 -1.35 -8.10 15.75
CA PHE A 166 -2.00 -6.95 15.11
C PHE A 166 -2.68 -7.28 13.77
N TYR A 167 -2.43 -8.48 13.23
CA TYR A 167 -3.01 -8.95 11.96
C TYR A 167 -4.03 -10.08 12.13
N LYS A 168 -4.23 -10.60 13.36
CA LYS A 168 -5.16 -11.70 13.60
C LYS A 168 -6.58 -11.31 13.25
N LYS A 169 -7.31 -12.26 12.66
CA LYS A 169 -8.74 -12.10 12.35
C LYS A 169 -9.53 -11.86 13.65
N PHE A 170 -10.52 -10.97 13.56
CA PHE A 170 -11.34 -10.56 14.70
C PHE A 170 -10.57 -10.01 15.91
N SER A 171 -9.28 -9.67 15.73
CA SER A 171 -8.46 -9.13 16.81
C SER A 171 -8.99 -7.76 17.27
N ARG A 172 -8.97 -7.56 18.57
CA ARG A 172 -9.17 -6.27 19.24
C ARG A 172 -7.85 -5.78 19.87
N ALA A 173 -6.73 -6.26 19.36
CA ALA A 173 -5.43 -5.86 19.88
C ALA A 173 -5.28 -4.33 19.79
N GLN A 174 -4.88 -3.74 20.88
CA GLN A 174 -4.49 -2.33 20.97
C GLN A 174 -2.97 -2.25 20.98
N MET A 175 -2.44 -1.18 20.43
CA MET A 175 -1.01 -0.93 20.48
C MET A 175 -0.69 -0.25 21.82
N GLU A 176 0.20 -0.83 22.58
CA GLU A 176 0.58 -0.32 23.90
C GLU A 176 1.34 1.01 23.76
N LYS A 177 1.15 1.90 24.70
CA LYS A 177 1.89 3.16 24.77
C LYS A 177 3.41 2.89 24.76
N GLY A 178 4.14 3.57 23.88
CA GLY A 178 5.59 3.40 23.74
C GLY A 178 6.01 2.17 22.91
N TYR A 179 5.08 1.44 22.27
CA TYR A 179 5.41 0.31 21.40
C TYR A 179 6.37 0.72 20.28
N LEU A 180 6.05 1.80 19.57
CA LEU A 180 6.91 2.32 18.50
C LEU A 180 8.24 2.85 19.02
N GLU A 181 8.24 3.53 20.16
CA GLU A 181 9.46 4.05 20.77
C GLU A 181 10.43 2.92 21.16
N LYS A 182 9.93 1.76 21.59
CA LYS A 182 10.75 0.58 21.88
C LYS A 182 11.41 0.00 20.63
N ARG A 183 10.78 0.10 19.46
CA ARG A 183 11.26 -0.47 18.20
C ARG A 183 12.11 0.50 17.39
N LEU A 184 11.69 1.75 17.32
CA LEU A 184 12.26 2.77 16.43
C LEU A 184 13.06 3.84 17.18
N GLY A 185 13.00 3.84 18.51
CA GLY A 185 13.46 4.98 19.30
C GLY A 185 12.50 6.16 19.26
N LYS A 186 12.90 7.30 19.79
CA LYS A 186 12.11 8.54 19.75
C LYS A 186 12.06 9.11 18.34
N ALA A 187 10.92 9.65 17.95
CA ALA A 187 10.80 10.37 16.69
C ALA A 187 11.69 11.62 16.69
N HIS A 188 12.31 11.92 15.57
CA HIS A 188 13.09 13.15 15.35
C HIS A 188 12.16 14.26 14.88
N THR A 189 11.58 14.99 15.83
CA THR A 189 10.50 15.95 15.58
C THR A 189 10.90 17.15 14.72
N GLU A 190 12.19 17.41 14.57
CA GLU A 190 12.76 18.45 13.70
C GLU A 190 12.74 18.08 12.20
N LYS A 191 12.61 16.79 11.89
CA LYS A 191 12.48 16.28 10.51
C LYS A 191 11.05 15.84 10.22
N PHE A 192 10.69 15.85 8.95
CA PHE A 192 9.43 15.25 8.49
C PHE A 192 9.52 13.73 8.59
N GLN A 193 8.71 13.13 9.46
CA GLN A 193 8.73 11.71 9.77
C GLN A 193 7.76 10.93 8.88
N ILE A 194 8.29 10.12 7.95
CA ILE A 194 7.50 9.14 7.19
C ILE A 194 7.60 7.80 7.91
N LEU A 195 6.46 7.19 8.24
CA LEU A 195 6.37 5.87 8.85
C LEU A 195 5.75 4.88 7.86
N LEU A 196 6.51 3.85 7.48
CA LEU A 196 5.98 2.67 6.79
C LEU A 196 5.44 1.72 7.85
N ALA A 197 4.12 1.64 7.97
CA ALA A 197 3.41 0.78 8.93
C ALA A 197 2.26 0.08 8.20
N HIS A 198 2.42 -1.21 7.92
CA HIS A 198 1.53 -1.93 7.02
C HIS A 198 0.06 -1.92 7.46
N SER A 199 -0.24 -2.02 8.78
CA SER A 199 -1.62 -1.98 9.29
C SER A 199 -2.12 -0.56 9.52
N PRO A 200 -3.29 -0.16 8.97
CA PRO A 200 -3.83 1.19 9.18
C PRO A 200 -4.65 1.34 10.49
N LEU A 201 -4.71 0.31 11.32
CA LEU A 201 -5.58 0.30 12.51
C LEU A 201 -5.10 1.15 13.68
N PHE A 202 -3.84 1.60 13.68
CA PHE A 202 -3.19 2.18 14.85
C PHE A 202 -2.73 3.62 14.61
N LEU A 203 -3.51 4.38 13.84
CA LEU A 203 -3.16 5.77 13.49
C LEU A 203 -2.93 6.65 14.73
N ASP A 204 -3.73 6.48 15.78
CA ASP A 204 -3.56 7.14 17.07
C ASP A 204 -2.18 6.88 17.71
N ALA A 205 -1.72 5.64 17.69
CA ALA A 205 -0.41 5.27 18.22
C ALA A 205 0.74 5.79 17.32
N TYR A 206 0.55 5.80 16.01
CA TYR A 206 1.52 6.36 15.06
C TYR A 206 1.66 7.88 15.21
N ALA A 207 0.52 8.57 15.41
CA ALA A 207 0.49 9.99 15.69
C ALA A 207 1.13 10.31 17.05
N ALA A 208 0.81 9.53 18.09
CA ALA A 208 1.40 9.69 19.41
C ALA A 208 2.92 9.48 19.45
N TRP A 209 3.46 8.63 18.55
CA TRP A 209 4.90 8.46 18.39
C TRP A 209 5.56 9.67 17.73
N GLY A 210 4.84 10.40 16.87
CA GLY A 210 5.31 11.59 16.19
C GLY A 210 5.53 11.44 14.69
N ALA A 211 4.83 10.52 14.04
CA ALA A 211 4.79 10.46 12.58
C ALA A 211 4.09 11.70 12.00
N ASP A 212 4.63 12.27 10.93
CA ASP A 212 3.95 13.32 10.15
C ASP A 212 3.13 12.70 9.02
N LEU A 213 3.67 11.64 8.39
CA LEU A 213 3.01 10.86 7.36
C LEU A 213 3.14 9.37 7.64
N VAL A 214 2.04 8.65 7.64
CA VAL A 214 1.99 7.18 7.72
C VAL A 214 1.57 6.63 6.38
N LEU A 215 2.26 5.59 5.92
CA LEU A 215 1.95 4.87 4.69
C LEU A 215 1.58 3.43 5.04
N SER A 216 0.33 3.05 4.74
CA SER A 216 -0.22 1.75 5.11
C SER A 216 -0.87 1.05 3.91
N GLY A 217 -0.98 -0.28 4.00
CA GLY A 217 -1.68 -1.13 3.05
C GLY A 217 -2.67 -2.05 3.74
N HIS A 218 -2.51 -3.36 3.55
CA HIS A 218 -3.18 -4.47 4.24
C HIS A 218 -4.68 -4.62 3.98
N PHE A 219 -5.44 -3.53 3.83
CA PHE A 219 -6.90 -3.60 3.74
C PHE A 219 -7.45 -3.76 2.33
N HIS A 220 -6.59 -3.67 1.32
CA HIS A 220 -6.96 -3.86 -0.10
C HIS A 220 -8.20 -3.05 -0.51
N GLY A 221 -8.40 -1.87 0.04
CA GLY A 221 -9.59 -1.07 -0.21
C GLY A 221 -10.89 -1.64 0.36
N GLY A 222 -10.83 -2.74 1.16
CA GLY A 222 -11.99 -3.43 1.72
C GLY A 222 -12.68 -4.36 0.73
N THR A 223 -11.93 -5.01 -0.17
CA THR A 223 -12.37 -6.01 -1.17
C THR A 223 -13.42 -5.47 -2.16
N ILE A 224 -14.60 -5.10 -1.67
CA ILE A 224 -15.70 -4.45 -2.41
C ILE A 224 -15.89 -3.04 -1.85
N ARG A 225 -15.98 -2.05 -2.72
CA ARG A 225 -16.26 -0.67 -2.29
C ARG A 225 -17.69 -0.28 -2.67
N ILE A 226 -18.43 0.18 -1.67
CA ILE A 226 -19.80 0.66 -1.86
C ILE A 226 -19.73 2.19 -1.98
N PRO A 227 -20.25 2.79 -3.07
CA PRO A 227 -20.28 4.24 -3.21
C PRO A 227 -20.93 4.91 -2.00
N GLY A 228 -20.22 5.87 -1.39
CA GLY A 228 -20.71 6.61 -0.21
C GLY A 228 -20.46 5.90 1.13
N LEU A 229 -20.23 4.58 1.16
CA LEU A 229 -20.00 3.80 2.39
C LEU A 229 -18.56 3.30 2.55
N GLY A 230 -17.73 3.38 1.48
CA GLY A 230 -16.34 2.92 1.54
C GLY A 230 -16.16 1.42 1.37
N GLY A 231 -15.14 0.83 2.01
CA GLY A 231 -14.81 -0.61 1.91
C GLY A 231 -15.75 -1.49 2.71
N LEU A 232 -16.24 -2.57 2.09
CA LEU A 232 -17.21 -3.46 2.74
C LEU A 232 -16.57 -4.30 3.85
N MET A 233 -15.41 -4.94 3.59
CA MET A 233 -14.79 -5.89 4.50
C MET A 233 -13.28 -5.90 4.38
N THR A 234 -12.59 -5.84 5.51
CA THR A 234 -11.14 -5.98 5.60
C THR A 234 -10.71 -7.46 5.59
N PRO A 235 -9.42 -7.78 5.34
CA PRO A 235 -8.88 -9.13 5.48
C PRO A 235 -9.05 -9.72 6.89
N GLN A 236 -9.22 -8.86 7.90
CA GLN A 236 -9.46 -9.25 9.29
C GLN A 236 -10.95 -9.46 9.62
N PHE A 237 -11.83 -9.48 8.59
CA PHE A 237 -13.31 -9.60 8.73
C PHE A 237 -13.94 -8.48 9.56
N GLN A 238 -13.41 -7.28 9.46
CA GLN A 238 -14.05 -6.08 10.00
C GLN A 238 -14.82 -5.39 8.88
N PHE A 239 -16.08 -5.01 9.16
CA PHE A 239 -16.96 -4.43 8.17
C PHE A 239 -17.01 -2.90 8.31
N PHE A 240 -17.14 -2.19 7.19
CA PHE A 240 -17.37 -0.75 7.09
C PHE A 240 -16.35 0.07 7.89
N LYS A 241 -15.06 -0.30 7.77
CA LYS A 241 -13.98 0.49 8.36
C LYS A 241 -13.65 1.68 7.48
N ASP A 242 -13.61 2.88 8.06
CA ASP A 242 -13.29 4.12 7.37
C ASP A 242 -11.85 4.12 6.82
N CYS A 243 -10.95 3.34 7.44
CA CYS A 243 -9.54 3.24 7.08
C CYS A 243 -9.24 2.22 5.98
N CYS A 244 -10.18 1.91 5.08
CA CYS A 244 -9.94 0.94 4.00
C CYS A 244 -9.20 1.52 2.78
N GLY A 245 -8.93 2.82 2.72
CA GLY A 245 -8.20 3.43 1.62
C GLY A 245 -8.39 4.94 1.53
N GLY A 246 -7.38 5.64 1.06
CA GLY A 246 -7.36 7.09 0.93
C GLY A 246 -6.63 7.80 2.06
N LEU A 247 -6.87 9.10 2.21
CA LEU A 247 -6.21 9.95 3.19
C LEU A 247 -7.05 10.07 4.47
N LEU A 248 -6.43 9.76 5.59
CA LEU A 248 -6.95 9.95 6.96
C LEU A 248 -6.07 10.95 7.70
N LYS A 249 -6.62 11.57 8.73
CA LYS A 249 -5.88 12.52 9.58
C LYS A 249 -6.18 12.27 11.05
N GLU A 250 -5.13 12.35 11.85
CA GLU A 250 -5.20 12.34 13.30
C GLU A 250 -4.24 13.40 13.84
N HIS A 251 -4.79 14.45 14.45
CA HIS A 251 -4.03 15.63 14.87
C HIS A 251 -3.19 16.22 13.71
N HIS A 252 -1.86 16.22 13.86
CA HIS A 252 -0.90 16.69 12.85
C HIS A 252 -0.45 15.59 11.87
N THR A 253 -0.83 14.34 12.12
CA THR A 253 -0.42 13.17 11.34
C THR A 253 -1.41 12.92 10.21
N SER A 254 -0.89 12.75 9.01
CA SER A 254 -1.64 12.25 7.86
C SER A 254 -1.33 10.76 7.68
N MET A 255 -2.34 9.94 7.35
CA MET A 255 -2.13 8.56 6.94
C MET A 255 -2.75 8.31 5.56
N ILE A 256 -1.95 7.80 4.64
CA ILE A 256 -2.40 7.33 3.34
C ILE A 256 -2.48 5.82 3.40
N VAL A 257 -3.68 5.28 3.15
CA VAL A 257 -3.93 3.85 3.08
C VAL A 257 -4.12 3.45 1.64
N SER A 258 -3.21 2.63 1.12
CA SER A 258 -3.30 2.10 -0.24
C SER A 258 -4.39 1.04 -0.34
N ARG A 259 -5.07 1.03 -1.50
CA ARG A 259 -5.96 -0.09 -1.88
C ARG A 259 -5.19 -1.31 -2.37
N GLY A 260 -3.87 -1.21 -2.41
CA GLY A 260 -2.98 -2.27 -2.84
C GLY A 260 -3.02 -2.57 -4.33
N LEU A 261 -1.97 -3.20 -4.80
CA LEU A 261 -1.79 -3.57 -6.21
C LEU A 261 -2.38 -4.95 -6.55
N GLY A 262 -2.38 -5.89 -5.60
CA GLY A 262 -2.88 -7.24 -5.78
C GLY A 262 -4.06 -7.59 -4.89
N THR A 263 -4.44 -8.85 -4.91
CA THR A 263 -5.48 -9.42 -4.05
C THR A 263 -4.92 -10.61 -3.28
N HIS A 264 -5.39 -10.80 -2.06
CA HIS A 264 -5.06 -11.95 -1.24
C HIS A 264 -6.33 -12.55 -0.63
N SER A 265 -6.33 -13.86 -0.41
CA SER A 265 -7.44 -14.66 0.18
C SER A 265 -8.73 -14.65 -0.63
N ILE A 266 -9.35 -13.51 -0.85
CA ILE A 266 -10.57 -13.35 -1.67
C ILE A 266 -10.18 -12.59 -2.92
N ASN A 267 -10.15 -13.30 -4.05
CA ASN A 267 -9.72 -12.73 -5.33
C ASN A 267 -10.86 -11.95 -6.03
N ILE A 268 -11.43 -10.98 -5.31
CA ILE A 268 -12.53 -10.12 -5.78
C ILE A 268 -12.18 -8.66 -5.56
N ARG A 269 -12.41 -7.85 -6.60
CA ARG A 269 -12.40 -6.40 -6.53
C ARG A 269 -13.62 -5.86 -7.26
N LEU A 270 -14.49 -5.11 -6.57
CA LEU A 270 -15.63 -4.44 -7.17
C LEU A 270 -15.64 -2.97 -6.73
N ASN A 271 -15.66 -2.07 -7.70
CA ASN A 271 -15.46 -0.62 -7.53
C ASN A 271 -14.15 -0.29 -6.77
N ASN A 272 -13.15 -1.15 -6.92
CA ASN A 272 -11.95 -1.18 -6.09
C ASN A 272 -10.72 -1.57 -6.93
N LYS A 273 -10.36 -0.74 -7.91
CA LYS A 273 -9.23 -0.99 -8.80
C LYS A 273 -7.90 -0.94 -8.02
N PRO A 274 -6.91 -1.79 -8.36
CA PRO A 274 -5.53 -1.64 -7.91
C PRO A 274 -4.99 -0.24 -8.14
N GLU A 275 -4.19 0.27 -7.19
CA GLU A 275 -3.69 1.64 -7.30
C GLU A 275 -2.18 1.75 -7.06
N LEU A 276 -1.57 2.62 -7.86
CA LEU A 276 -0.31 3.28 -7.54
C LEU A 276 -0.65 4.56 -6.76
N VAL A 277 -0.03 4.75 -5.61
CA VAL A 277 -0.14 5.99 -4.85
C VAL A 277 1.04 6.90 -5.17
N VAL A 278 0.77 8.15 -5.54
CA VAL A 278 1.79 9.19 -5.72
C VAL A 278 1.60 10.26 -4.66
N ILE A 279 2.69 10.64 -4.00
CA ILE A 279 2.67 11.55 -2.87
C ILE A 279 3.54 12.75 -3.20
N HIS A 280 2.93 13.93 -3.18
CA HIS A 280 3.64 15.20 -3.33
C HIS A 280 3.81 15.84 -1.95
N LEU A 281 5.05 15.94 -1.49
CA LEU A 281 5.42 16.63 -0.25
C LEU A 281 5.87 18.03 -0.59
N ASN A 282 5.20 19.03 -0.04
CA ASN A 282 5.46 20.44 -0.34
C ASN A 282 5.85 21.20 0.93
N ALA A 283 6.84 22.07 0.79
CA ALA A 283 7.16 23.04 1.83
C ALA A 283 5.96 23.99 2.01
N ASP A 284 5.47 24.10 3.25
CA ASP A 284 4.45 25.11 3.55
C ASP A 284 5.09 26.49 3.60
N LYS A 285 4.94 27.25 2.51
CA LYS A 285 5.47 28.61 2.37
C LYS A 285 4.63 29.65 3.11
N HIS A 286 3.50 29.24 3.74
CA HIS A 286 2.57 30.14 4.40
C HIS A 286 2.07 29.55 5.71
N SER A 287 2.74 29.80 6.83
CA SER A 287 2.13 29.69 8.15
C SER A 287 2.02 31.08 8.77
N PRO A 288 0.83 31.56 9.19
CA PRO A 288 0.31 31.15 10.47
C PRO A 288 -1.09 30.55 10.36
N ALA A 289 -1.29 29.45 11.03
CA ALA A 289 -2.55 28.84 11.45
C ALA A 289 -3.80 29.19 10.63
N SER A 290 -4.12 28.47 9.53
CA SER A 290 -5.53 28.28 9.12
C SER A 290 -5.71 27.19 8.06
N SER A 291 -6.69 26.34 8.35
CA SER A 291 -7.54 25.53 7.45
C SER A 291 -6.88 24.66 6.37
N ALA A 292 -6.81 23.37 6.68
CA ALA A 292 -6.60 22.30 5.71
C ALA A 292 -7.73 22.34 4.64
N ARG A 293 -7.38 22.67 3.42
CA ARG A 293 -8.22 22.35 2.25
C ARG A 293 -7.78 20.99 1.69
N SER A 294 -8.63 19.99 1.89
CA SER A 294 -8.54 18.75 1.14
C SER A 294 -8.98 18.98 -0.30
N THR A 295 -8.03 19.08 -1.21
CA THR A 295 -8.34 19.14 -2.64
C THR A 295 -8.09 17.76 -3.24
N LYS A 296 -9.17 16.96 -3.36
CA LYS A 296 -9.16 15.79 -4.23
C LYS A 296 -9.11 16.28 -5.68
N ARG A 297 -7.94 16.27 -6.29
CA ARG A 297 -7.81 16.47 -7.73
C ARG A 297 -8.09 15.13 -8.41
N ARG A 298 -9.23 15.08 -9.10
CA ARG A 298 -9.64 13.91 -9.88
C ARG A 298 -8.78 13.87 -11.14
N VAL A 299 -7.84 12.94 -11.23
CA VAL A 299 -7.08 12.72 -12.47
C VAL A 299 -7.94 11.93 -13.45
N ARG A 300 -8.01 12.44 -14.68
CA ARG A 300 -8.69 11.83 -15.81
C ARG A 300 -8.10 10.45 -16.10
N GLY A 301 -8.90 9.41 -15.92
CA GLY A 301 -8.54 8.06 -16.39
C GLY A 301 -8.35 8.08 -17.90
N MET A 302 -7.13 7.84 -18.35
CA MET A 302 -6.82 7.63 -19.75
C MET A 302 -7.27 6.20 -20.10
N LEU A 303 -8.46 6.08 -20.68
CA LEU A 303 -8.95 4.88 -21.29
C LEU A 303 -8.12 4.62 -22.56
N MET A 304 -7.09 3.76 -22.46
CA MET A 304 -6.54 3.15 -23.66
C MET A 304 -7.44 1.98 -24.05
N SER A 305 -8.11 2.12 -25.19
CA SER A 305 -8.85 1.07 -25.84
C SER A 305 -7.90 -0.04 -26.25
N VAL A 306 -8.17 -1.26 -25.80
CA VAL A 306 -7.54 -2.48 -26.31
C VAL A 306 -8.13 -2.72 -27.69
N GLY A 307 -7.33 -2.46 -28.73
CA GLY A 307 -7.64 -2.90 -30.08
C GLY A 307 -7.51 -4.43 -30.16
N VAL A 308 -8.60 -5.10 -30.38
CA VAL A 308 -8.62 -6.50 -30.77
C VAL A 308 -8.29 -6.53 -32.26
N GLU A 309 -7.05 -6.84 -32.64
CA GLU A 309 -6.72 -7.25 -33.99
C GLU A 309 -7.16 -8.69 -34.15
N SER A 310 -8.22 -8.87 -34.93
CA SER A 310 -8.60 -10.16 -35.52
C SER A 310 -7.71 -10.40 -36.72
N SER A 311 -6.77 -11.34 -36.65
CA SER A 311 -6.09 -11.90 -37.81
C SER A 311 -6.89 -13.07 -38.36
N HIS A 312 -7.21 -12.97 -39.63
CA HIS A 312 -7.70 -14.03 -40.48
C HIS A 312 -6.66 -15.15 -40.66
#